data_5e21232a46d04eb41ca4876e5877f290
#
_entry.id   5e21232a46d04eb41ca4876e5877f290
#
_cell.length_a   1.000
_cell.length_b   1.000
_cell.length_c   1.000
_cell.angle_alpha   90.00
_cell.angle_beta   90.00
_cell.angle_gamma   90.00
#
_symmetry.space_group_name_H-M   'P 1'
#
loop_
_entity.id
_entity.type
_entity.pdbx_description
1 polymer ?
#
loop_
_entity_poly.entity_id
_entity_poly.type
_entity_poly.pdbx_seq_one_letter_code
_entity_poly.pdbx_strand_id
1 'polypeptide(L)' 'MEEIFFTCPSCWQRISFVVDLSVSEQCYIEDCEVCCRPIECRYHSDGQQVTTFETELC' A
#
# COMPACT_ATOMS: atom_id res chain seq x y z
N MET A 1 9.97 -2.20 -9.07
CA MET A 1 8.67 -2.34 -8.36
C MET A 1 8.79 -3.36 -7.26
N GLU A 2 8.07 -3.17 -6.19
CA GLU A 2 8.13 -4.05 -5.05
C GLU A 2 6.72 -4.38 -4.58
N GLU A 3 6.51 -5.63 -4.16
CA GLU A 3 5.23 -6.05 -3.60
C GLU A 3 5.31 -5.95 -2.08
N ILE A 4 4.36 -5.19 -1.51
CA ILE A 4 4.30 -4.96 -0.06
C ILE A 4 3.11 -5.73 0.50
N PHE A 5 3.36 -6.58 1.49
CA PHE A 5 2.31 -7.33 2.17
C PHE A 5 1.91 -6.61 3.45
N PHE A 6 0.62 -6.52 3.69
CA PHE A 6 0.11 -5.87 4.89
C PHE A 6 -1.29 -6.40 5.21
N THR A 7 -1.76 -6.10 6.42
CA THR A 7 -3.09 -6.51 6.86
C THR A 7 -4.10 -5.42 6.51
N CYS A 8 -5.17 -5.80 5.81
CA CYS A 8 -6.25 -4.88 5.49
C CYS A 8 -6.88 -4.36 6.77
N PRO A 9 -7.00 -3.03 6.95
CA PRO A 9 -7.57 -2.47 8.17
C PRO A 9 -9.08 -2.68 8.30
N SER A 10 -9.74 -3.20 7.27
CA SER A 10 -11.17 -3.45 7.28
C SER A 10 -11.50 -4.92 7.53
N CYS A 11 -10.97 -5.83 6.73
CA CYS A 11 -11.31 -7.25 6.83
C CYS A 11 -10.25 -8.08 7.55
N TRP A 12 -9.11 -7.47 7.91
CA TRP A 12 -8.01 -8.10 8.63
C TRP A 12 -7.35 -9.25 7.89
N GLN A 13 -7.55 -9.33 6.59
CA GLN A 13 -6.88 -10.32 5.75
C GLN A 13 -5.55 -9.78 5.25
N ARG A 14 -4.59 -10.69 5.07
CA ARG A 14 -3.30 -10.30 4.51
C ARG A 14 -3.43 -10.10 3.01
N ILE A 15 -3.07 -8.92 2.55
CA ILE A 15 -3.12 -8.55 1.13
C ILE A 15 -1.79 -7.92 0.73
N SER A 16 -1.64 -7.64 -0.55
CA SER A 16 -0.41 -7.01 -1.03
C SER A 16 -0.73 -5.96 -2.10
N PHE A 17 0.11 -4.95 -2.14
CA PHE A 17 0.10 -3.94 -3.20
C PHE A 17 1.46 -3.90 -3.86
N VAL A 18 1.47 -3.59 -5.16
CA VAL A 18 2.70 -3.37 -5.89
C VAL A 18 2.98 -1.86 -5.90
N VAL A 19 4.17 -1.49 -5.46
CA VAL A 19 4.58 -0.09 -5.39
C VAL A 19 5.75 0.17 -6.33
N ASP A 20 5.83 1.40 -6.84
CA ASP A 20 6.88 1.82 -7.76
C ASP A 20 7.98 2.51 -6.96
N LEU A 21 9.17 1.90 -6.92
CA LEU A 21 10.30 2.43 -6.15
C LEU A 21 10.95 3.66 -6.81
N SER A 22 10.65 3.91 -8.08
CA SER A 22 11.20 5.09 -8.76
C SER A 22 10.55 6.38 -8.30
N VAL A 23 9.41 6.29 -7.62
CA VAL A 23 8.71 7.45 -7.05
C VAL A 23 9.10 7.56 -5.59
N SER A 24 9.66 8.71 -5.20
CA SER A 24 10.15 8.89 -3.83
C SER A 24 9.01 8.97 -2.81
N GLU A 25 7.85 9.43 -3.25
CA GLU A 25 6.68 9.56 -2.38
C GLU A 25 5.42 9.44 -3.22
N GLN A 26 4.45 8.67 -2.74
CA GLN A 26 3.18 8.53 -3.45
C GLN A 26 2.04 8.28 -2.48
N CYS A 27 0.88 8.84 -2.84
CA CYS A 27 -0.37 8.62 -2.12
C CYS A 27 -1.44 8.29 -3.15
N TYR A 28 -2.11 7.16 -2.96
CA TYR A 28 -3.15 6.72 -3.89
C TYR A 28 -4.15 5.83 -3.17
N ILE A 29 -5.29 5.57 -3.84
CA ILE A 29 -6.34 4.74 -3.27
C ILE A 29 -6.45 3.47 -4.10
N GLU A 30 -6.40 2.33 -3.40
CA GLU A 30 -6.55 1.01 -3.99
C GLU A 30 -7.63 0.24 -3.23
N ASP A 31 -8.34 -0.62 -3.94
CA ASP A 31 -9.36 -1.45 -3.31
C ASP A 31 -8.72 -2.70 -2.70
N CYS A 32 -9.23 -3.09 -1.53
CA CYS A 32 -8.83 -4.36 -0.94
C CYS A 32 -9.30 -5.50 -1.84
N GLU A 33 -8.41 -6.47 -2.10
CA GLU A 33 -8.74 -7.59 -2.98
C GLU A 33 -9.70 -8.60 -2.34
N VAL A 34 -9.98 -8.47 -1.06
CA VAL A 34 -10.86 -9.38 -0.32
C VAL A 34 -12.21 -8.73 -0.03
N CYS A 35 -12.21 -7.58 0.62
CA CYS A 35 -13.47 -6.91 1.01
C CYS A 35 -13.89 -5.78 0.05
N CYS A 36 -13.03 -5.45 -0.91
CA CYS A 36 -13.31 -4.44 -1.94
C CYS A 36 -13.54 -3.04 -1.38
N ARG A 37 -13.07 -2.76 -0.17
CA ARG A 37 -13.17 -1.43 0.40
C ARG A 37 -11.99 -0.57 -0.03
N PRO A 38 -12.20 0.73 -0.29
CA PRO A 38 -11.11 1.61 -0.69
C PRO A 38 -10.15 1.85 0.47
N ILE A 39 -8.85 1.72 0.17
CA ILE A 39 -7.77 1.92 1.14
C ILE A 39 -6.86 3.00 0.61
N GLU A 40 -6.61 4.03 1.41
CA GLU A 40 -5.64 5.05 1.06
C GLU A 40 -4.25 4.56 1.46
N CYS A 41 -3.35 4.54 0.48
CA CYS A 41 -1.98 4.07 0.66
C CYS A 41 -1.02 5.22 0.49
N ARG A 42 -0.11 5.38 1.44
CA ARG A 42 0.97 6.36 1.35
C ARG A 42 2.29 5.66 1.59
N TYR A 43 3.26 5.90 0.74
CA TYR A 43 4.58 5.32 0.93
C TYR A 43 5.68 6.26 0.47
N HIS A 44 6.85 6.03 1.05
CA HIS A 44 8.08 6.70 0.66
C HIS A 44 9.09 5.65 0.24
N SER A 45 9.93 5.98 -0.73
CA SER A 45 10.97 5.10 -1.23
C SER A 45 12.27 5.87 -1.40
N ASP A 46 13.38 5.19 -1.14
CA ASP A 46 14.71 5.77 -1.35
C ASP A 46 15.28 5.44 -2.74
N GLY A 47 14.47 4.82 -3.60
CA GLY A 47 14.88 4.38 -4.93
C GLY A 47 15.28 2.91 -5.00
N GLN A 48 15.50 2.27 -3.86
CA GLN A 48 15.86 0.87 -3.77
C GLN A 48 14.88 0.05 -2.95
N GLN A 49 14.26 0.68 -1.95
CA GLN A 49 13.30 0.00 -1.10
C GLN A 49 12.31 1.02 -0.53
N VAL A 50 11.18 0.50 -0.04
CA VAL A 50 10.20 1.32 0.66
C VAL A 50 10.71 1.59 2.07
N THR A 51 10.79 2.86 2.43
CA THR A 51 11.26 3.27 3.77
C THR A 51 10.12 3.45 4.74
N THR A 52 8.95 3.89 4.25
CA THR A 52 7.74 3.98 5.07
C THR A 52 6.54 3.54 4.23
N PHE A 53 5.56 2.94 4.90
CA PHE A 53 4.34 2.49 4.25
C PHE A 53 3.18 2.61 5.24
N GLU A 54 2.15 3.34 4.84
CA GLU A 54 0.98 3.56 5.68
C GLU A 54 -0.30 3.30 4.90
N THR A 55 -1.30 2.72 5.56
CA THR A 55 -2.61 2.49 4.96
C THR A 55 -3.69 2.99 5.89
N GLU A 56 -4.79 3.45 5.30
CA GLU A 56 -5.91 4.00 6.06
C GLU A 56 -7.19 3.76 5.28
N LEU A 57 -8.29 3.48 5.97
CA LEU A 57 -9.58 3.34 5.31
C LEU A 57 -10.09 4.71 4.85
N CYS A 58 -10.60 4.75 3.64
CA CYS A 58 -11.24 5.95 3.12
C CYS A 58 -12.70 6.04 3.55
#